data_5b53f844981c1de00198658152fb4ef6
#
_entry.id   5b53f844981c1de00198658152fb4ef6
#
_cell.length_a   1.000
_cell.length_b   1.000
_cell.length_c   1.000
_cell.angle_alpha   90.00
_cell.angle_beta   90.00
_cell.angle_gamma   90.00
#
_symmetry.space_group_name_H-M   'P 1'
#
loop_
_entity.id
_entity.type
_entity.pdbx_description
1 polymer ?
#
loop_
_entity_poly.entity_id
_entity_poly.type
_entity_poly.pdbx_seq_one_letter_code
_entity_poly.pdbx_strand_id
1 'polypeptide(L)'
;MTVVATGDVARGRGSSPRPRRGSRLARILPLLPAILLLLAFMAGPIAYALYGSLTNRSMTGPRAANPQFIGLDNYAELFTSPDFWMSLWLTVVFVLASAVIGQNVLGMLLAVLLRSAVKPLRSIVGGLVVLAWVLPEIVAAFALYAFFSKDGTLNVMLGWVGLGGTAWLYYFPMLAVILANIWRGTAFSMMVYDAALAEVPPELTEAAEIDGANAWRRFTRVTLPFIRRSISTNLLLTTLQTLGVFTLIWVMTGGGPGIQSSTLPVLAYQEAFKFAQVGYGTAIAVVTLLIGAVFSIAYIKILKPEVD
;
A
#
# COMPACT_ATOMS: atom_id res chain seq x y z
N MET A 1 -30.05 -65.33 51.70
CA MET A 1 -28.62 -65.49 51.48
C MET A 1 -28.37 -65.51 50.00
N THR A 2 -28.04 -64.41 49.39
CA THR A 2 -27.72 -64.31 47.98
C THR A 2 -26.50 -63.39 47.84
N VAL A 3 -25.38 -64.04 47.46
CA VAL A 3 -24.06 -63.37 47.29
C VAL A 3 -24.04 -62.68 45.93
N VAL A 4 -23.85 -61.39 45.93
CA VAL A 4 -23.63 -60.58 44.72
C VAL A 4 -22.14 -60.52 44.47
N ALA A 5 -21.68 -61.08 43.34
CA ALA A 5 -20.31 -61.06 42.87
C ALA A 5 -20.04 -59.70 42.19
N THR A 6 -19.11 -58.93 42.70
CA THR A 6 -18.59 -57.71 42.11
C THR A 6 -17.60 -58.03 40.99
N GLY A 7 -17.99 -57.79 39.75
CA GLY A 7 -17.13 -57.95 38.60
C GLY A 7 -16.18 -56.71 38.46
N ASP A 8 -14.90 -57.05 38.45
CA ASP A 8 -13.78 -56.14 38.29
C ASP A 8 -13.70 -55.63 36.81
N VAL A 9 -14.07 -54.39 36.54
CA VAL A 9 -13.96 -53.80 35.21
C VAL A 9 -12.54 -53.28 35.03
N ALA A 10 -11.70 -54.08 34.37
CA ALA A 10 -10.35 -53.67 33.94
C ALA A 10 -10.47 -52.51 32.94
N ARG A 11 -10.15 -51.31 33.42
CA ARG A 11 -9.95 -50.10 32.57
C ARG A 11 -8.70 -50.27 31.71
N GLY A 12 -8.89 -50.68 30.45
CA GLY A 12 -7.89 -50.64 29.40
C GLY A 12 -7.42 -49.18 29.21
N ARG A 13 -6.20 -48.90 29.65
CA ARG A 13 -5.53 -47.61 29.28
C ARG A 13 -5.26 -47.64 27.79
N GLY A 14 -6.13 -47.04 27.00
CA GLY A 14 -5.87 -46.70 25.62
C GLY A 14 -4.66 -45.76 25.55
N SER A 15 -3.54 -46.26 25.06
CA SER A 15 -2.37 -45.46 24.72
C SER A 15 -2.74 -44.55 23.56
N SER A 16 -2.98 -43.27 23.83
CA SER A 16 -3.12 -42.28 22.79
C SER A 16 -1.86 -42.29 21.89
N PRO A 17 -2.01 -42.37 20.57
CA PRO A 17 -0.87 -42.35 19.67
C PRO A 17 -0.14 -41.01 19.82
N ARG A 18 1.10 -41.03 20.29
CA ARG A 18 1.96 -39.87 20.33
C ARG A 18 2.08 -39.32 18.90
N PRO A 19 1.84 -37.99 18.67
CA PRO A 19 2.00 -37.43 17.34
C PRO A 19 3.45 -37.65 16.89
N ARG A 20 3.63 -38.43 15.83
CA ARG A 20 4.93 -38.58 15.17
C ARG A 20 5.45 -37.18 14.85
N ARG A 21 6.54 -36.75 15.46
CA ARG A 21 7.30 -35.56 15.07
C ARG A 21 7.79 -35.80 13.63
N GLY A 22 6.96 -35.49 12.66
CA GLY A 22 7.37 -35.45 11.26
C GLY A 22 8.61 -34.57 11.14
N SER A 23 9.63 -35.08 10.45
CA SER A 23 10.87 -34.34 10.23
C SER A 23 10.52 -32.95 9.64
N ARG A 24 11.30 -31.90 9.98
CA ARG A 24 11.09 -30.54 9.45
C ARG A 24 10.99 -30.54 7.93
N LEU A 25 11.73 -31.45 7.26
CA LEU A 25 11.65 -31.66 5.81
C LEU A 25 10.25 -32.08 5.34
N ALA A 26 9.59 -33.00 6.03
CA ALA A 26 8.25 -33.47 5.64
C ALA A 26 7.18 -32.37 5.71
N ARG A 27 7.40 -31.29 6.48
CA ARG A 27 6.52 -30.12 6.55
C ARG A 27 6.82 -29.09 5.47
N ILE A 28 8.06 -29.04 4.98
CA ILE A 28 8.50 -28.10 3.93
C ILE A 28 8.20 -28.64 2.54
N LEU A 29 8.20 -29.97 2.37
CA LEU A 29 8.00 -30.62 1.06
C LEU A 29 6.72 -30.16 0.30
N PRO A 30 5.54 -30.01 0.95
CA PRO A 30 4.36 -29.47 0.28
C PRO A 30 4.48 -28.00 -0.12
N LEU A 31 5.36 -27.23 0.55
CA LEU A 31 5.61 -25.82 0.24
C LEU A 31 6.69 -25.62 -0.83
N LEU A 32 7.43 -26.69 -1.16
CA LEU A 32 8.55 -26.60 -2.11
C LEU A 32 8.17 -26.01 -3.48
N PRO A 33 7.05 -26.39 -4.12
CA PRO A 33 6.64 -25.80 -5.39
C PRO A 33 6.39 -24.29 -5.28
N ALA A 34 5.73 -23.86 -4.22
CA ALA A 34 5.47 -22.42 -3.97
C ALA A 34 6.78 -21.66 -3.72
N ILE A 35 7.69 -22.23 -2.91
CA ILE A 35 9.01 -21.63 -2.65
C ILE A 35 9.82 -21.51 -3.95
N LEU A 36 9.85 -22.55 -4.79
CA LEU A 36 10.55 -22.54 -6.06
C LEU A 36 9.99 -21.47 -7.02
N LEU A 37 8.68 -21.35 -7.10
CA LEU A 37 8.02 -20.30 -7.90
C LEU A 37 8.37 -18.89 -7.38
N LEU A 38 8.30 -18.67 -6.08
CA LEU A 38 8.67 -17.41 -5.47
C LEU A 38 10.16 -17.07 -5.73
N LEU A 39 11.05 -18.04 -5.58
CA LEU A 39 12.48 -17.84 -5.86
C LEU A 39 12.73 -17.53 -7.35
N ALA A 40 12.09 -18.26 -8.26
CA ALA A 40 12.28 -18.05 -9.69
C ALA A 40 11.72 -16.71 -10.17
N PHE A 41 10.48 -16.36 -9.76
CA PHE A 41 9.78 -15.20 -10.31
C PHE A 41 9.96 -13.91 -9.50
N MET A 42 10.40 -13.98 -8.25
CA MET A 42 10.67 -12.80 -7.43
C MET A 42 12.17 -12.58 -7.19
N ALA A 43 12.89 -13.60 -6.70
CA ALA A 43 14.30 -13.41 -6.36
C ALA A 43 15.17 -13.22 -7.60
N GLY A 44 14.85 -13.87 -8.71
CA GLY A 44 15.58 -13.72 -9.98
C GLY A 44 15.59 -12.28 -10.49
N PRO A 45 14.42 -11.65 -10.74
CA PRO A 45 14.34 -10.24 -11.15
C PRO A 45 14.96 -9.26 -10.15
N ILE A 46 14.81 -9.50 -8.83
CA ILE A 46 15.44 -8.66 -7.81
C ILE A 46 16.96 -8.76 -7.88
N ALA A 47 17.50 -9.98 -7.96
CA ALA A 47 18.96 -10.19 -8.10
C ALA A 47 19.49 -9.55 -9.40
N TYR A 48 18.74 -9.66 -10.50
CA TYR A 48 19.08 -9.01 -11.75
C TYR A 48 19.08 -7.49 -11.66
N ALA A 49 18.09 -6.90 -10.98
CA ALA A 49 18.03 -5.46 -10.71
C ALA A 49 19.21 -5.02 -9.83
N LEU A 50 19.52 -5.77 -8.75
CA LEU A 50 20.68 -5.50 -7.91
C LEU A 50 21.99 -5.54 -8.70
N TYR A 51 22.18 -6.55 -9.56
CA TYR A 51 23.36 -6.60 -10.44
C TYR A 51 23.35 -5.45 -11.45
N GLY A 52 22.22 -5.17 -12.09
CA GLY A 52 22.06 -4.09 -13.06
C GLY A 52 22.43 -2.72 -12.48
N SER A 53 22.08 -2.46 -11.21
CA SER A 53 22.40 -1.20 -10.52
C SER A 53 23.91 -0.97 -10.30
N LEU A 54 24.71 -2.03 -10.37
CA LEU A 54 26.17 -2.00 -10.24
C LEU A 54 26.90 -1.93 -11.60
N THR A 55 26.15 -1.69 -12.68
CA THR A 55 26.69 -1.64 -14.04
C THR A 55 26.39 -0.29 -14.70
N ASN A 56 27.19 0.08 -15.69
CA ASN A 56 26.97 1.25 -16.53
C ASN A 56 26.05 0.98 -17.72
N ARG A 57 25.13 0.02 -17.59
CA ARG A 57 24.23 -0.39 -18.67
C ARG A 57 23.39 0.76 -19.20
N SER A 58 23.35 0.89 -20.53
CA SER A 58 22.53 1.85 -21.25
C SER A 58 21.60 1.13 -22.22
N MET A 59 20.56 1.81 -22.74
CA MET A 59 19.71 1.27 -23.81
C MET A 59 20.34 1.42 -25.19
N THR A 60 21.28 2.34 -25.35
CA THR A 60 21.88 2.68 -26.64
C THR A 60 23.41 2.80 -26.54
N GLY A 61 24.08 2.73 -27.69
CA GLY A 61 25.53 2.91 -27.77
C GLY A 61 26.34 1.74 -27.24
N PRO A 62 27.66 1.92 -27.08
CA PRO A 62 28.63 0.85 -26.70
C PRO A 62 28.29 0.18 -25.37
N ARG A 63 27.75 0.94 -24.40
CA ARG A 63 27.35 0.44 -23.06
C ARG A 63 26.09 -0.46 -23.08
N ALA A 64 25.31 -0.41 -24.17
CA ALA A 64 24.20 -1.34 -24.37
C ALA A 64 24.70 -2.73 -24.79
N ALA A 65 25.69 -2.76 -25.71
CA ALA A 65 26.27 -3.98 -26.25
C ALA A 65 27.23 -4.65 -25.25
N ASN A 66 27.99 -3.86 -24.49
CA ASN A 66 29.02 -4.36 -23.57
C ASN A 66 28.97 -3.57 -22.23
N PRO A 67 27.97 -3.84 -21.38
CA PRO A 67 27.84 -3.21 -20.07
C PRO A 67 29.00 -3.68 -19.17
N GLN A 68 29.64 -2.74 -18.48
CA GLN A 68 30.74 -3.00 -17.56
C GLN A 68 30.24 -2.90 -16.11
N PHE A 69 30.86 -3.69 -15.24
CA PHE A 69 30.65 -3.57 -13.79
C PHE A 69 31.43 -2.35 -13.28
N ILE A 70 30.71 -1.41 -12.66
CA ILE A 70 31.26 -0.14 -12.13
C ILE A 70 31.12 -0.04 -10.60
N GLY A 71 30.72 -1.12 -9.94
CA GLY A 71 30.54 -1.11 -8.48
C GLY A 71 29.47 -0.13 -8.02
N LEU A 72 29.83 0.79 -7.12
CA LEU A 72 28.90 1.72 -6.49
C LEU A 72 28.85 3.11 -7.16
N ASP A 73 29.44 3.31 -8.33
CA ASP A 73 29.49 4.62 -8.99
C ASP A 73 28.11 5.21 -9.27
N ASN A 74 27.12 4.39 -9.68
CA ASN A 74 25.74 4.84 -9.83
C ASN A 74 25.15 5.40 -8.52
N TYR A 75 25.50 4.80 -7.39
CA TYR A 75 25.02 5.27 -6.07
C TYR A 75 25.75 6.56 -5.63
N ALA A 76 27.06 6.67 -5.94
CA ALA A 76 27.80 7.90 -5.67
C ALA A 76 27.22 9.07 -6.47
N GLU A 77 26.94 8.88 -7.77
CA GLU A 77 26.26 9.86 -8.62
C GLU A 77 24.86 10.21 -8.08
N LEU A 78 24.07 9.19 -7.73
CA LEU A 78 22.72 9.33 -7.21
C LEU A 78 22.67 10.22 -5.96
N PHE A 79 23.52 9.97 -4.98
CA PHE A 79 23.52 10.74 -3.73
C PHE A 79 24.07 12.17 -3.88
N THR A 80 24.73 12.48 -4.99
CA THR A 80 25.17 13.85 -5.34
C THR A 80 24.14 14.60 -6.20
N SER A 81 23.15 13.88 -6.77
CA SER A 81 22.13 14.46 -7.67
C SER A 81 21.06 15.26 -6.89
N PRO A 82 20.86 16.55 -7.21
CA PRO A 82 19.75 17.32 -6.65
C PRO A 82 18.38 16.74 -7.00
N ASP A 83 18.22 16.18 -8.21
CA ASP A 83 16.97 15.61 -8.70
C ASP A 83 16.55 14.38 -7.91
N PHE A 84 17.51 13.59 -7.45
CA PHE A 84 17.25 12.46 -6.57
C PHE A 84 16.67 12.92 -5.22
N TRP A 85 17.29 13.90 -4.58
CA TRP A 85 16.83 14.40 -3.28
C TRP A 85 15.47 15.07 -3.37
N MET A 86 15.21 15.81 -4.46
CA MET A 86 13.90 16.39 -4.70
C MET A 86 12.85 15.31 -4.94
N SER A 87 13.14 14.29 -5.75
CA SER A 87 12.22 13.18 -6.00
C SER A 87 11.98 12.33 -4.75
N LEU A 88 12.98 12.16 -3.89
CA LEU A 88 12.83 11.54 -2.58
C LEU A 88 11.87 12.33 -1.69
N TRP A 89 12.06 13.65 -1.61
CA TRP A 89 11.16 14.54 -0.86
C TRP A 89 9.73 14.48 -1.39
N LEU A 90 9.56 14.56 -2.72
CA LEU A 90 8.25 14.45 -3.37
C LEU A 90 7.59 13.09 -3.12
N THR A 91 8.38 12.00 -3.07
CA THR A 91 7.88 10.68 -2.71
C THR A 91 7.36 10.66 -1.27
N VAL A 92 8.11 11.24 -0.33
CA VAL A 92 7.68 11.33 1.08
C VAL A 92 6.40 12.16 1.20
N VAL A 93 6.34 13.33 0.56
CA VAL A 93 5.13 14.18 0.54
C VAL A 93 3.94 13.44 -0.06
N PHE A 94 4.14 12.78 -1.20
CA PHE A 94 3.10 12.00 -1.88
C PHE A 94 2.56 10.88 -0.99
N VAL A 95 3.44 10.08 -0.38
CA VAL A 95 3.04 8.97 0.51
C VAL A 95 2.34 9.48 1.76
N LEU A 96 2.90 10.48 2.45
CA LEU A 96 2.31 11.01 3.67
C LEU A 96 0.96 11.67 3.41
N ALA A 97 0.86 12.55 2.42
CA ALA A 97 -0.36 13.28 2.15
C ALA A 97 -1.46 12.36 1.58
N SER A 98 -1.13 11.45 0.65
CA SER A 98 -2.15 10.61 0.03
C SER A 98 -2.44 9.34 0.81
N ALA A 99 -1.44 8.50 1.12
CA ALA A 99 -1.67 7.22 1.78
C ALA A 99 -1.91 7.37 3.28
N VAL A 100 -0.95 7.97 4.00
CA VAL A 100 -1.02 8.00 5.47
C VAL A 100 -2.17 8.88 5.96
N ILE A 101 -2.38 10.04 5.36
CA ILE A 101 -3.43 10.98 5.78
C ILE A 101 -4.70 10.78 4.96
N GLY A 102 -4.66 11.07 3.65
CA GLY A 102 -5.84 11.19 2.83
C GLY A 102 -6.67 9.91 2.76
N GLN A 103 -6.08 8.81 2.29
CA GLN A 103 -6.79 7.53 2.13
C GLN A 103 -7.26 6.95 3.46
N ASN A 104 -6.44 7.05 4.51
CA ASN A 104 -6.80 6.51 5.82
C ASN A 104 -7.90 7.33 6.51
N VAL A 105 -7.80 8.67 6.50
CA VAL A 105 -8.81 9.54 7.11
C VAL A 105 -10.14 9.44 6.36
N LEU A 106 -10.12 9.57 5.02
CA LEU A 106 -11.35 9.48 4.23
C LEU A 106 -11.94 8.07 4.26
N GLY A 107 -11.11 7.01 4.22
CA GLY A 107 -11.54 5.64 4.33
C GLY A 107 -12.24 5.36 5.67
N MET A 108 -11.66 5.81 6.78
CA MET A 108 -12.27 5.70 8.10
C MET A 108 -13.55 6.50 8.18
N LEU A 109 -13.56 7.74 7.70
CA LEU A 109 -14.75 8.60 7.68
C LEU A 109 -15.89 7.94 6.92
N LEU A 110 -15.62 7.44 5.70
CA LEU A 110 -16.62 6.74 4.90
C LEU A 110 -17.11 5.46 5.57
N ALA A 111 -16.22 4.65 6.15
CA ALA A 111 -16.61 3.43 6.87
C ALA A 111 -17.57 3.74 8.02
N VAL A 112 -17.28 4.76 8.83
CA VAL A 112 -18.13 5.17 9.94
C VAL A 112 -19.48 5.74 9.45
N LEU A 113 -19.45 6.65 8.46
CA LEU A 113 -20.67 7.28 7.94
C LEU A 113 -21.60 6.28 7.26
N LEU A 114 -21.04 5.37 6.44
CA LEU A 114 -21.84 4.38 5.73
C LEU A 114 -22.47 3.35 6.65
N ARG A 115 -21.91 3.09 7.83
CA ARG A 115 -22.54 2.21 8.83
C ARG A 115 -23.81 2.79 9.44
N SER A 116 -23.86 4.11 9.61
CA SER A 116 -25.06 4.81 10.10
C SER A 116 -26.05 5.17 8.99
N ALA A 117 -25.65 5.01 7.71
CA ALA A 117 -26.48 5.38 6.58
C ALA A 117 -27.59 4.34 6.31
N VAL A 118 -28.71 4.81 5.72
CA VAL A 118 -29.76 3.93 5.22
C VAL A 118 -29.26 2.99 4.14
N LYS A 119 -29.79 1.76 4.08
CA LYS A 119 -29.32 0.70 3.17
C LYS A 119 -29.13 1.14 1.71
N PRO A 120 -30.06 1.85 1.04
CA PRO A 120 -29.86 2.26 -0.35
C PRO A 120 -28.64 3.20 -0.51
N LEU A 121 -28.50 4.19 0.38
CA LEU A 121 -27.38 5.13 0.35
C LEU A 121 -26.03 4.41 0.57
N ARG A 122 -25.98 3.50 1.56
CA ARG A 122 -24.80 2.66 1.82
C ARG A 122 -24.42 1.85 0.58
N SER A 123 -25.39 1.21 -0.09
CA SER A 123 -25.14 0.38 -1.27
C SER A 123 -24.64 1.21 -2.46
N ILE A 124 -25.27 2.35 -2.74
CA ILE A 124 -24.90 3.21 -3.88
C ILE A 124 -23.52 3.84 -3.65
N VAL A 125 -23.35 4.54 -2.53
CA VAL A 125 -22.08 5.25 -2.25
C VAL A 125 -20.94 4.26 -2.06
N GLY A 126 -21.14 3.19 -1.30
CA GLY A 126 -20.13 2.14 -1.14
C GLY A 126 -19.76 1.49 -2.46
N GLY A 127 -20.75 1.19 -3.32
CA GLY A 127 -20.50 0.65 -4.65
C GLY A 127 -19.71 1.60 -5.57
N LEU A 128 -20.03 2.89 -5.57
CA LEU A 128 -19.29 3.91 -6.34
C LEU A 128 -17.85 4.05 -5.87
N VAL A 129 -17.62 4.04 -4.56
CA VAL A 129 -16.27 4.11 -3.99
C VAL A 129 -15.46 2.87 -4.36
N VAL A 130 -16.04 1.67 -4.25
CA VAL A 130 -15.37 0.41 -4.64
C VAL A 130 -15.10 0.38 -6.14
N LEU A 131 -16.01 0.90 -6.96
CA LEU A 131 -15.82 0.99 -8.43
C LEU A 131 -14.54 1.77 -8.78
N ALA A 132 -14.27 2.86 -8.07
CA ALA A 132 -13.06 3.66 -8.29
C ALA A 132 -11.76 2.85 -8.08
N TRP A 133 -11.77 1.92 -7.14
CA TRP A 133 -10.61 1.06 -6.86
C TRP A 133 -10.47 -0.13 -7.83
N VAL A 134 -11.59 -0.66 -8.30
CA VAL A 134 -11.63 -1.78 -9.26
C VAL A 134 -11.20 -1.35 -10.66
N LEU A 135 -11.35 -0.07 -11.01
CA LEU A 135 -10.90 0.44 -12.31
C LEU A 135 -9.41 0.18 -12.54
N PRO A 136 -9.03 -0.28 -13.75
CA PRO A 136 -7.61 -0.35 -14.11
C PRO A 136 -6.93 1.01 -13.90
N GLU A 137 -5.73 0.99 -13.31
CA GLU A 137 -5.02 2.22 -12.92
C GLU A 137 -4.87 3.21 -14.07
N ILE A 138 -4.56 2.71 -15.26
CA ILE A 138 -4.40 3.54 -16.45
C ILE A 138 -5.71 4.24 -16.87
N VAL A 139 -6.85 3.56 -16.73
CA VAL A 139 -8.17 4.14 -17.04
C VAL A 139 -8.51 5.24 -16.05
N ALA A 140 -8.29 4.97 -14.75
CA ALA A 140 -8.46 5.98 -13.71
C ALA A 140 -7.55 7.19 -13.93
N ALA A 141 -6.29 6.97 -14.34
CA ALA A 141 -5.33 8.02 -14.59
C ALA A 141 -5.75 8.93 -15.78
N PHE A 142 -6.25 8.35 -16.88
CA PHE A 142 -6.77 9.15 -18.00
C PHE A 142 -8.04 9.92 -17.63
N ALA A 143 -8.94 9.31 -16.86
CA ALA A 143 -10.16 10.00 -16.39
C ALA A 143 -9.80 11.19 -15.49
N LEU A 144 -8.83 11.01 -14.57
CA LEU A 144 -8.37 12.06 -13.68
C LEU A 144 -7.53 13.11 -14.41
N TYR A 145 -6.74 12.72 -15.43
CA TYR A 145 -6.09 13.68 -16.32
C TYR A 145 -7.13 14.60 -16.99
N ALA A 146 -8.19 14.02 -17.56
CA ALA A 146 -9.28 14.80 -18.16
C ALA A 146 -10.00 15.67 -17.14
N PHE A 147 -10.22 15.18 -15.91
CA PHE A 147 -10.85 15.92 -14.82
C PHE A 147 -10.04 17.14 -14.41
N PHE A 148 -8.71 17.03 -14.25
CA PHE A 148 -7.80 18.08 -13.82
C PHE A 148 -7.23 18.93 -14.96
N SER A 149 -7.55 18.62 -16.23
CA SER A 149 -7.09 19.40 -17.37
C SER A 149 -7.63 20.84 -17.35
N LYS A 150 -7.01 21.75 -18.11
CA LYS A 150 -7.39 23.17 -18.15
C LYS A 150 -8.87 23.35 -18.53
N ASP A 151 -9.36 22.57 -19.49
CA ASP A 151 -10.75 22.59 -19.93
C ASP A 151 -11.56 21.43 -19.33
N GLY A 152 -11.06 20.87 -18.23
CA GLY A 152 -11.61 19.69 -17.57
C GLY A 152 -12.77 20.00 -16.64
N THR A 153 -13.41 18.91 -16.20
CA THR A 153 -14.62 18.94 -15.37
C THR A 153 -14.45 19.76 -14.09
N LEU A 154 -13.28 19.71 -13.45
CA LEU A 154 -13.02 20.47 -12.22
C LEU A 154 -13.15 21.99 -12.46
N ASN A 155 -12.58 22.50 -13.54
CA ASN A 155 -12.66 23.93 -13.86
C ASN A 155 -14.07 24.34 -14.28
N VAL A 156 -14.82 23.48 -14.96
CA VAL A 156 -16.24 23.72 -15.25
C VAL A 156 -17.04 23.84 -13.93
N MET A 157 -16.84 22.93 -13.00
CA MET A 157 -17.51 22.97 -11.68
C MET A 157 -17.13 24.21 -10.87
N LEU A 158 -15.86 24.61 -10.88
CA LEU A 158 -15.40 25.85 -10.23
C LEU A 158 -16.01 27.08 -10.87
N GLY A 159 -16.21 27.08 -12.20
CA GLY A 159 -16.90 28.15 -12.92
C GLY A 159 -18.34 28.34 -12.46
N TRP A 160 -19.06 27.28 -12.07
CA TRP A 160 -20.44 27.40 -11.56
C TRP A 160 -20.55 28.19 -10.24
N VAL A 161 -19.46 28.21 -9.46
CA VAL A 161 -19.40 28.99 -8.20
C VAL A 161 -18.59 30.28 -8.35
N GLY A 162 -18.32 30.72 -9.60
CA GLY A 162 -17.64 31.95 -9.90
C GLY A 162 -16.12 31.96 -9.68
N LEU A 163 -15.51 30.77 -9.49
CA LEU A 163 -14.07 30.62 -9.36
C LEU A 163 -13.43 30.45 -10.74
N GLY A 164 -12.33 31.17 -10.97
CA GLY A 164 -11.58 31.04 -12.23
C GLY A 164 -10.91 29.68 -12.37
N GLY A 165 -10.90 29.14 -13.61
CA GLY A 165 -10.18 27.92 -13.93
C GLY A 165 -8.66 28.09 -13.87
N THR A 166 -7.94 27.03 -13.50
CA THR A 166 -6.48 27.00 -13.49
C THR A 166 -5.95 25.76 -14.21
N ALA A 167 -4.71 25.80 -14.67
CA ALA A 167 -4.03 24.62 -15.21
C ALA A 167 -3.44 23.77 -14.07
N TRP A 168 -4.29 22.98 -13.42
CA TRP A 168 -3.95 22.19 -12.23
C TRP A 168 -2.71 21.31 -12.42
N LEU A 169 -2.62 20.61 -13.55
CA LEU A 169 -1.50 19.71 -13.85
C LEU A 169 -0.18 20.44 -14.13
N TYR A 170 -0.24 21.76 -14.35
CA TYR A 170 0.93 22.60 -14.56
C TYR A 170 1.36 23.35 -13.30
N TYR A 171 0.41 24.04 -12.64
CA TYR A 171 0.74 24.87 -11.46
C TYR A 171 0.74 24.07 -10.15
N PHE A 172 -0.04 23.01 -10.06
CA PHE A 172 -0.19 22.20 -8.85
C PHE A 172 -0.10 20.67 -9.15
N PRO A 173 0.94 20.21 -9.90
CA PRO A 173 0.98 18.84 -10.37
C PRO A 173 1.00 17.83 -9.22
N MET A 174 1.79 18.06 -8.18
CA MET A 174 1.85 17.17 -7.00
C MET A 174 0.52 17.12 -6.25
N LEU A 175 -0.17 18.26 -6.10
CA LEU A 175 -1.50 18.27 -5.47
C LEU A 175 -2.52 17.46 -6.28
N ALA A 176 -2.53 17.62 -7.60
CA ALA A 176 -3.44 16.89 -8.49
C ALA A 176 -3.23 15.37 -8.38
N VAL A 177 -1.98 14.90 -8.39
CA VAL A 177 -1.69 13.45 -8.27
C VAL A 177 -1.95 12.92 -6.85
N ILE A 178 -1.76 13.73 -5.80
CA ILE A 178 -2.13 13.39 -4.42
C ILE A 178 -3.64 13.17 -4.33
N LEU A 179 -4.45 14.12 -4.82
CA LEU A 179 -5.92 14.02 -4.80
C LEU A 179 -6.42 12.83 -5.62
N ALA A 180 -5.81 12.57 -6.78
CA ALA A 180 -6.09 11.42 -7.61
C ALA A 180 -5.81 10.10 -6.89
N ASN A 181 -4.68 9.99 -6.21
CA ASN A 181 -4.31 8.80 -5.44
C ASN A 181 -5.19 8.61 -4.21
N ILE A 182 -5.59 9.70 -3.54
CA ILE A 182 -6.57 9.66 -2.43
C ILE A 182 -7.90 9.11 -2.96
N TRP A 183 -8.44 9.68 -4.03
CA TRP A 183 -9.71 9.25 -4.61
C TRP A 183 -9.71 7.75 -4.91
N ARG A 184 -8.64 7.24 -5.55
CA ARG A 184 -8.53 5.83 -5.93
C ARG A 184 -8.33 4.91 -4.72
N GLY A 185 -7.43 5.27 -3.80
CA GLY A 185 -7.01 4.41 -2.70
C GLY A 185 -7.94 4.42 -1.48
N THR A 186 -8.85 5.40 -1.36
CA THR A 186 -9.78 5.52 -0.24
C THR A 186 -10.70 4.30 -0.09
N ALA A 187 -11.09 3.69 -1.20
CA ALA A 187 -11.97 2.51 -1.20
C ALA A 187 -11.36 1.32 -0.45
N PHE A 188 -10.08 1.06 -0.66
CA PHE A 188 -9.38 -0.03 0.05
C PHE A 188 -9.40 0.21 1.56
N SER A 189 -9.03 1.42 1.99
CA SER A 189 -9.07 1.80 3.41
C SER A 189 -10.48 1.72 3.99
N MET A 190 -11.50 2.17 3.25
CA MET A 190 -12.90 2.07 3.65
C MET A 190 -13.33 0.61 3.89
N MET A 191 -13.00 -0.30 2.97
CA MET A 191 -13.35 -1.73 3.11
C MET A 191 -12.67 -2.37 4.31
N VAL A 192 -11.37 -2.10 4.52
CA VAL A 192 -10.62 -2.62 5.67
C VAL A 192 -11.22 -2.11 6.98
N TYR A 193 -11.56 -0.83 7.05
CA TYR A 193 -12.14 -0.24 8.25
C TYR A 193 -13.60 -0.65 8.48
N ASP A 194 -14.41 -0.82 7.44
CA ASP A 194 -15.77 -1.34 7.60
C ASP A 194 -15.75 -2.77 8.17
N ALA A 195 -14.84 -3.62 7.68
CA ALA A 195 -14.63 -4.96 8.23
C ALA A 195 -14.17 -4.90 9.70
N ALA A 196 -13.15 -4.11 10.00
CA ALA A 196 -12.62 -3.98 11.36
C ALA A 196 -13.65 -3.42 12.36
N LEU A 197 -14.44 -2.44 11.95
CA LEU A 197 -15.55 -1.88 12.76
C LEU A 197 -16.66 -2.90 12.98
N ALA A 198 -16.85 -3.88 12.08
CA ALA A 198 -17.84 -4.95 12.26
C ALA A 198 -17.44 -5.95 13.35
N GLU A 199 -16.14 -6.07 13.65
CA GLU A 199 -15.61 -6.96 14.69
C GLU A 199 -15.72 -6.37 16.11
N VAL A 200 -16.08 -5.09 16.26
CA VAL A 200 -16.23 -4.45 17.58
C VAL A 200 -17.48 -4.98 18.25
N PRO A 201 -17.37 -5.66 19.42
CA PRO A 201 -18.51 -6.17 20.14
C PRO A 201 -19.46 -5.03 20.58
N PRO A 202 -20.78 -5.14 20.32
CA PRO A 202 -21.76 -4.13 20.72
C PRO A 202 -21.73 -3.84 22.21
N GLU A 203 -21.49 -4.85 23.03
CA GLU A 203 -21.45 -4.79 24.48
C GLU A 203 -20.44 -3.76 25.00
N LEU A 204 -19.30 -3.60 24.32
CA LEU A 204 -18.29 -2.61 24.70
C LEU A 204 -18.77 -1.18 24.47
N THR A 205 -19.50 -0.96 23.38
CA THR A 205 -20.03 0.37 23.05
C THR A 205 -21.25 0.71 23.90
N GLU A 206 -22.09 -0.28 24.24
CA GLU A 206 -23.24 -0.15 25.13
C GLU A 206 -22.79 0.12 26.58
N ALA A 207 -21.80 -0.61 27.10
CA ALA A 207 -21.23 -0.37 28.42
C ALA A 207 -20.70 1.07 28.56
N ALA A 208 -19.94 1.54 27.55
CA ALA A 208 -19.43 2.90 27.54
C ALA A 208 -20.57 3.96 27.45
N GLU A 209 -21.71 3.62 26.84
CA GLU A 209 -22.90 4.49 26.80
C GLU A 209 -23.55 4.58 28.16
N ILE A 210 -23.69 3.47 28.89
CA ILE A 210 -24.20 3.42 30.28
C ILE A 210 -23.28 4.25 31.20
N ASP A 211 -21.96 4.25 30.97
CA ASP A 211 -20.97 5.07 31.69
C ASP A 211 -21.05 6.58 31.30
N GLY A 212 -21.98 6.98 30.45
CA GLY A 212 -22.18 8.38 30.04
C GLY A 212 -21.21 8.89 28.97
N ALA A 213 -20.52 7.99 28.25
CA ALA A 213 -19.65 8.40 27.14
C ALA A 213 -20.47 8.82 25.91
N ASN A 214 -20.25 10.02 25.41
CA ASN A 214 -20.82 10.47 24.13
C ASN A 214 -20.19 9.72 22.93
N ALA A 215 -20.81 9.84 21.74
CA ALA A 215 -20.39 9.13 20.53
C ALA A 215 -18.89 9.34 20.19
N TRP A 216 -18.35 10.57 20.35
CA TRP A 216 -16.94 10.86 20.10
C TRP A 216 -16.02 10.15 21.10
N ARG A 217 -16.39 10.13 22.39
CA ARG A 217 -15.63 9.40 23.43
C ARG A 217 -15.67 7.90 23.21
N ARG A 218 -16.85 7.33 22.84
CA ARG A 218 -16.96 5.91 22.48
C ARG A 218 -16.05 5.57 21.29
N PHE A 219 -16.11 6.38 20.24
CA PHE A 219 -15.27 6.17 19.06
C PHE A 219 -13.77 6.23 19.40
N THR A 220 -13.30 7.29 20.08
CA THR A 220 -11.87 7.51 20.31
C THR A 220 -11.28 6.65 21.43
N ARG A 221 -12.07 6.27 22.46
CA ARG A 221 -11.57 5.54 23.63
C ARG A 221 -11.90 4.06 23.64
N VAL A 222 -12.87 3.61 22.84
CA VAL A 222 -13.27 2.21 22.76
C VAL A 222 -13.01 1.66 21.36
N THR A 223 -13.65 2.22 20.33
CA THR A 223 -13.62 1.70 18.97
C THR A 223 -12.21 1.79 18.34
N LEU A 224 -11.59 2.97 18.32
CA LEU A 224 -10.25 3.16 17.71
C LEU A 224 -9.17 2.30 18.38
N PRO A 225 -9.07 2.22 19.72
CA PRO A 225 -8.12 1.32 20.36
C PRO A 225 -8.37 -0.15 20.05
N PHE A 226 -9.61 -0.58 19.93
CA PHE A 226 -9.97 -1.96 19.58
C PHE A 226 -9.48 -2.33 18.17
N ILE A 227 -9.70 -1.46 17.18
CA ILE A 227 -9.31 -1.71 15.79
C ILE A 227 -7.89 -1.24 15.44
N ARG A 228 -7.07 -0.85 16.43
CA ARG A 228 -5.71 -0.31 16.18
C ARG A 228 -4.85 -1.21 15.29
N ARG A 229 -4.98 -2.54 15.43
CA ARG A 229 -4.24 -3.51 14.62
C ARG A 229 -4.63 -3.39 13.14
N SER A 230 -5.91 -3.29 12.84
CA SER A 230 -6.42 -3.12 11.48
C SER A 230 -6.01 -1.77 10.87
N ILE A 231 -6.01 -0.69 11.68
CA ILE A 231 -5.48 0.62 11.26
C ILE A 231 -4.01 0.50 10.88
N SER A 232 -3.23 -0.16 11.70
CA SER A 232 -1.80 -0.35 11.47
C SER A 232 -1.51 -1.16 10.22
N THR A 233 -2.24 -2.25 10.03
CA THR A 233 -2.12 -3.10 8.84
C THR A 233 -2.51 -2.32 7.59
N ASN A 234 -3.61 -1.55 7.64
CA ASN A 234 -4.02 -0.71 6.51
C ASN A 234 -2.98 0.36 6.18
N LEU A 235 -2.45 1.07 7.19
CA LEU A 235 -1.37 2.05 7.01
C LEU A 235 -0.14 1.42 6.33
N LEU A 236 0.30 0.25 6.75
CA LEU A 236 1.40 -0.46 6.11
C LEU A 236 1.10 -0.76 4.64
N LEU A 237 -0.06 -1.35 4.36
CA LEU A 237 -0.43 -1.77 3.01
C LEU A 237 -0.59 -0.57 2.08
N THR A 238 -1.30 0.48 2.50
CA THR A 238 -1.51 1.70 1.68
C THR A 238 -0.20 2.46 1.45
N THR A 239 0.70 2.49 2.45
CA THR A 239 2.03 3.11 2.30
C THR A 239 2.87 2.38 1.25
N LEU A 240 2.93 1.05 1.32
CA LEU A 240 3.70 0.25 0.36
C LEU A 240 3.12 0.31 -1.06
N GLN A 241 1.80 0.25 -1.19
CA GLN A 241 1.13 0.40 -2.49
C GLN A 241 1.41 1.78 -3.08
N THR A 242 1.32 2.84 -2.28
CA THR A 242 1.54 4.22 -2.74
C THR A 242 3.01 4.50 -3.09
N LEU A 243 3.96 3.90 -2.37
CA LEU A 243 5.39 4.03 -2.68
C LEU A 243 5.72 3.52 -4.10
N GLY A 244 4.97 2.52 -4.59
CA GLY A 244 5.13 1.95 -5.93
C GLY A 244 4.28 2.61 -7.02
N VAL A 245 3.50 3.65 -6.74
CA VAL A 245 2.64 4.32 -7.73
C VAL A 245 3.48 5.00 -8.80
N PHE A 246 3.30 4.52 -10.02
CA PHE A 246 3.98 5.04 -11.20
C PHE A 246 2.98 5.50 -12.27
N THR A 247 2.09 4.59 -12.71
CA THR A 247 1.20 4.81 -13.86
C THR A 247 0.33 6.04 -13.71
N LEU A 248 -0.24 6.25 -12.52
CA LEU A 248 -1.08 7.39 -12.22
C LEU A 248 -0.33 8.71 -12.43
N ILE A 249 0.86 8.84 -11.85
CA ILE A 249 1.68 10.06 -11.94
C ILE A 249 2.18 10.25 -13.37
N TRP A 250 2.65 9.18 -14.00
CA TRP A 250 3.19 9.22 -15.35
C TRP A 250 2.14 9.67 -16.39
N VAL A 251 0.93 9.13 -16.33
CA VAL A 251 -0.15 9.48 -17.23
C VAL A 251 -0.68 10.90 -17.00
N MET A 252 -0.79 11.31 -15.71
CA MET A 252 -1.34 12.63 -15.39
C MET A 252 -0.38 13.78 -15.67
N THR A 253 0.90 13.63 -15.33
CA THR A 253 1.86 14.75 -15.33
C THR A 253 3.20 14.42 -16.00
N GLY A 254 3.51 13.13 -16.22
CA GLY A 254 4.83 12.70 -16.69
C GLY A 254 5.97 13.03 -15.72
N GLY A 255 5.65 13.37 -14.44
CA GLY A 255 6.60 13.86 -13.44
C GLY A 255 6.82 15.37 -13.46
N GLY A 256 6.24 16.10 -14.44
CA GLY A 256 6.47 17.53 -14.69
C GLY A 256 5.43 18.47 -14.13
N PRO A 257 5.56 19.80 -14.46
CA PRO A 257 6.66 20.40 -15.21
C PRO A 257 8.01 20.28 -14.49
N GLY A 258 9.09 20.10 -15.25
CA GLY A 258 10.41 19.76 -14.68
C GLY A 258 10.33 18.44 -13.92
N ILE A 259 10.57 18.47 -12.61
CA ILE A 259 10.49 17.31 -11.69
C ILE A 259 9.46 17.51 -10.57
N GLN A 260 8.54 18.49 -10.70
CA GLN A 260 7.63 18.91 -9.61
C GLN A 260 6.64 17.83 -9.12
N SER A 261 6.45 16.76 -9.87
CA SER A 261 5.67 15.58 -9.45
C SER A 261 6.42 14.27 -9.71
N SER A 262 7.74 14.34 -9.95
CA SER A 262 8.58 13.18 -10.18
C SER A 262 8.91 12.49 -8.86
N THR A 263 8.15 11.47 -8.49
CA THR A 263 8.50 10.57 -7.38
C THR A 263 9.62 9.61 -7.80
N LEU A 264 10.25 8.91 -6.85
CA LEU A 264 11.36 7.98 -7.15
C LEU A 264 11.04 6.94 -8.24
N PRO A 265 9.85 6.30 -8.28
CA PRO A 265 9.50 5.41 -9.40
C PRO A 265 9.45 6.12 -10.76
N VAL A 266 8.99 7.37 -10.79
CA VAL A 266 8.93 8.17 -12.02
C VAL A 266 10.33 8.58 -12.46
N LEU A 267 11.18 9.03 -11.53
CA LEU A 267 12.58 9.36 -11.81
C LEU A 267 13.34 8.12 -12.31
N ALA A 268 13.18 6.97 -11.65
CA ALA A 268 13.80 5.72 -12.08
C ALA A 268 13.45 5.36 -13.54
N TYR A 269 12.19 5.53 -13.90
CA TYR A 269 11.71 5.30 -15.26
C TYR A 269 12.30 6.31 -16.26
N GLN A 270 12.32 7.60 -15.92
CA GLN A 270 12.89 8.65 -16.78
C GLN A 270 14.36 8.38 -17.04
N GLU A 271 15.16 8.06 -16.04
CA GLU A 271 16.57 7.77 -16.17
C GLU A 271 16.83 6.49 -17.00
N ALA A 272 16.12 5.41 -16.67
CA ALA A 272 16.31 4.14 -17.36
C ALA A 272 15.89 4.18 -18.83
N PHE A 273 14.70 4.78 -19.13
CA PHE A 273 14.06 4.64 -20.44
C PHE A 273 14.05 5.92 -21.26
N LYS A 274 13.89 7.09 -20.66
CA LYS A 274 13.89 8.37 -21.39
C LYS A 274 15.32 8.87 -21.64
N PHE A 275 16.20 8.75 -20.66
CA PHE A 275 17.61 9.13 -20.75
C PHE A 275 18.53 7.94 -21.08
N ALA A 276 17.95 6.75 -21.26
CA ALA A 276 18.64 5.52 -21.64
C ALA A 276 19.71 5.03 -20.65
N GLN A 277 19.73 5.52 -19.40
CA GLN A 277 20.68 5.16 -18.35
C GLN A 277 20.12 4.04 -17.47
N VAL A 278 20.08 2.82 -18.00
CA VAL A 278 19.42 1.66 -17.33
C VAL A 278 20.06 1.33 -15.98
N GLY A 279 21.39 1.34 -15.90
CA GLY A 279 22.12 1.07 -14.65
C GLY A 279 21.77 2.08 -13.56
N TYR A 280 21.80 3.37 -13.88
CA TYR A 280 21.47 4.45 -12.96
C TYR A 280 19.99 4.42 -12.53
N GLY A 281 19.05 4.29 -13.49
CA GLY A 281 17.62 4.16 -13.17
C GLY A 281 17.32 2.93 -12.32
N THR A 282 18.06 1.82 -12.53
CA THR A 282 17.96 0.62 -11.69
C THR A 282 18.48 0.87 -10.28
N ALA A 283 19.54 1.67 -10.11
CA ALA A 283 20.03 2.06 -8.78
C ALA A 283 18.97 2.85 -8.00
N ILE A 284 18.26 3.78 -8.66
CA ILE A 284 17.12 4.50 -8.04
C ILE A 284 16.02 3.52 -7.62
N ALA A 285 15.69 2.55 -8.46
CA ALA A 285 14.68 1.53 -8.14
C ALA A 285 15.10 0.66 -6.94
N VAL A 286 16.38 0.27 -6.84
CA VAL A 286 16.93 -0.45 -5.68
C VAL A 286 16.82 0.38 -4.40
N VAL A 287 17.18 1.67 -4.45
CA VAL A 287 17.02 2.55 -3.28
C VAL A 287 15.55 2.69 -2.88
N THR A 288 14.63 2.80 -3.84
CA THR A 288 13.19 2.82 -3.56
C THR A 288 12.71 1.54 -2.87
N LEU A 289 13.20 0.38 -3.31
CA LEU A 289 12.92 -0.91 -2.68
C LEU A 289 13.47 -0.98 -1.25
N LEU A 290 14.68 -0.47 -1.01
CA LEU A 290 15.28 -0.41 0.34
C LEU A 290 14.47 0.51 1.27
N ILE A 291 14.01 1.65 0.77
CA ILE A 291 13.12 2.56 1.52
C ILE A 291 11.84 1.82 1.91
N GLY A 292 11.19 1.10 0.97
CA GLY A 292 10.01 0.29 1.25
C GLY A 292 10.27 -0.79 2.31
N ALA A 293 11.43 -1.47 2.25
CA ALA A 293 11.83 -2.47 3.23
C ALA A 293 12.04 -1.84 4.63
N VAL A 294 12.69 -0.67 4.71
CA VAL A 294 12.87 0.06 5.97
C VAL A 294 11.52 0.46 6.56
N PHE A 295 10.60 1.00 5.76
CA PHE A 295 9.25 1.30 6.20
C PHE A 295 8.52 0.06 6.72
N SER A 296 8.57 -1.06 6.00
CA SER A 296 7.95 -2.32 6.43
C SER A 296 8.49 -2.79 7.78
N ILE A 297 9.80 -2.78 7.96
CA ILE A 297 10.44 -3.18 9.22
C ILE A 297 10.07 -2.21 10.35
N ALA A 298 10.05 -0.91 10.08
CA ALA A 298 9.65 0.10 11.06
C ALA A 298 8.20 -0.11 11.50
N TYR A 299 7.27 -0.31 10.57
CA TYR A 299 5.87 -0.61 10.88
C TYR A 299 5.72 -1.88 11.72
N ILE A 300 6.38 -2.98 11.34
CA ILE A 300 6.33 -4.26 12.10
C ILE A 300 6.87 -4.07 13.53
N LYS A 301 7.95 -3.30 13.72
CA LYS A 301 8.54 -3.07 15.05
C LYS A 301 7.71 -2.13 15.91
N ILE A 302 7.17 -1.04 15.33
CA ILE A 302 6.40 -0.04 16.08
C ILE A 302 5.04 -0.60 16.51
N LEU A 303 4.41 -1.37 15.63
CA LEU A 303 3.04 -1.81 15.81
C LEU A 303 2.95 -3.18 16.52
N LYS A 304 4.10 -3.87 16.69
CA LYS A 304 4.20 -5.20 17.34
C LYS A 304 2.88 -5.95 17.17
N PRO A 305 2.59 -6.57 16.01
CA PRO A 305 1.51 -7.54 15.98
C PRO A 305 1.97 -8.62 16.95
N GLU A 306 1.32 -8.70 18.12
CA GLU A 306 1.47 -9.83 19.00
C GLU A 306 1.08 -11.05 18.19
N VAL A 307 2.09 -11.79 17.74
CA VAL A 307 1.93 -13.09 17.11
C VAL A 307 1.80 -14.04 18.30
N ASP A 308 0.57 -14.21 18.78
CA ASP A 308 0.22 -15.32 19.66
C ASP A 308 0.12 -16.63 18.87
#